data_a2cdc89e25aeb6062f26d6121ff99274
#
_entry.id   a2cdc89e25aeb6062f26d6121ff99274
#
_cell.length_a   1.000
_cell.length_b   1.000
_cell.length_c   1.000
_cell.angle_alpha   90.00
_cell.angle_beta   90.00
_cell.angle_gamma   90.00
#
_symmetry.space_group_name_H-M   'P 1'
#
loop_
_entity.id
_entity.type
_entity.pdbx_description
1 polymer ?
#
loop_
_entity_poly.entity_id
_entity_poly.type
_entity_poly.pdbx_seq_one_letter_code
_entity_poly.pdbx_strand_id
1 'polypeptide(L)'
;MRRVIQNFQLAIGQVKPFSAKGSLMDKIVEWRRLRRLFAINVGLKELLLPHIAARRMAVQSPRPHDEGGRRPYVDSLFDLRVPNEGAAGRRALRDDEMVNLITEFLGAGTGTVVACMEWALAHIVDKPGVQEKLRGEVDDGEVSRVVAGMPYLHAVVLETLRMHPPLPVIPRHVHADAVGVLVGGMSMPPPAGDFYVNFSVGDMGRDSKIWSEPDEFRPERFLAGGDGDGVGPLPGPKQIRMMPFGAGHRFCPGVGMAMVNMKCFLAALMREFEWALPIGTGAVDLTEMDSFFKVMKKPLSARVTRRRKSI
;
A
#
# COMPACT_ATOMS: atom_id res chain seq x y z
N MET A 1 16.17 9.84 5.59
CA MET A 1 15.04 9.45 4.71
C MET A 1 14.03 8.55 5.39
N ARG A 2 14.36 7.32 5.85
CA ARG A 2 13.41 6.36 6.47
C ARG A 2 12.57 6.97 7.61
N ARG A 3 13.19 7.67 8.58
CA ARG A 3 12.48 8.34 9.70
C ARG A 3 11.49 9.41 9.23
N VAL A 4 11.84 10.16 8.19
CA VAL A 4 10.98 11.24 7.66
C VAL A 4 9.74 10.66 7.01
N ILE A 5 9.89 9.61 6.19
CA ILE A 5 8.76 8.91 5.55
C ILE A 5 7.86 8.25 6.60
N GLN A 6 8.43 7.56 7.60
CA GLN A 6 7.67 6.94 8.69
C GLN A 6 6.89 7.99 9.51
N ASN A 7 7.54 9.09 9.88
CA ASN A 7 6.87 10.17 10.61
C ASN A 7 5.75 10.83 9.79
N PHE A 8 5.94 10.98 8.48
CA PHE A 8 4.91 11.51 7.58
C PHE A 8 3.70 10.56 7.49
N GLN A 9 3.92 9.27 7.36
CA GLN A 9 2.85 8.26 7.34
C GLN A 9 2.07 8.23 8.66
N LEU A 10 2.77 8.28 9.80
CA LEU A 10 2.13 8.38 11.12
C LEU A 10 1.34 9.68 11.27
N ALA A 11 1.85 10.78 10.73
CA ALA A 11 1.17 12.06 10.76
C ALA A 11 -0.12 12.05 9.93
N ILE A 12 -0.12 11.46 8.72
CA ILE A 12 -1.31 11.33 7.88
C ILE A 12 -2.38 10.47 8.58
N GLY A 13 -1.99 9.33 9.18
CA GLY A 13 -2.91 8.46 9.90
C GLY A 13 -3.60 9.13 11.11
N GLN A 14 -3.04 10.22 11.62
CA GLN A 14 -3.61 11.01 12.72
C GLN A 14 -4.39 12.24 12.26
N VAL A 15 -4.52 12.51 10.94
CA VAL A 15 -5.24 13.69 10.43
C VAL A 15 -6.75 13.53 10.69
N LYS A 16 -7.22 14.11 11.80
CA LYS A 16 -8.64 14.39 12.02
C LYS A 16 -8.99 15.69 11.29
N PRO A 17 -10.21 15.82 10.73
CA PRO A 17 -10.64 17.09 10.16
C PRO A 17 -10.55 18.19 11.22
N PHE A 18 -10.10 19.37 10.80
CA PHE A 18 -9.99 20.55 11.67
C PHE A 18 -11.37 20.91 12.20
N SER A 19 -11.55 20.88 13.52
CA SER A 19 -12.76 21.38 14.17
C SER A 19 -12.53 22.79 14.72
N ALA A 20 -13.13 23.76 14.10
CA ALA A 20 -13.13 25.14 14.60
C ALA A 20 -13.85 25.32 15.94
N LYS A 21 -14.63 24.31 16.38
CA LYS A 21 -15.51 24.32 17.57
C LYS A 21 -14.88 23.64 18.81
N GLY A 22 -13.58 23.32 18.82
CA GLY A 22 -12.91 22.66 19.95
C GLY A 22 -12.59 23.59 21.13
N SER A 23 -12.36 22.98 22.32
CA SER A 23 -11.88 23.67 23.51
C SER A 23 -10.48 24.31 23.31
N LEU A 24 -10.02 25.16 24.23
CA LEU A 24 -8.68 25.75 24.17
C LEU A 24 -7.59 24.65 24.13
N MET A 25 -7.79 23.55 24.88
CA MET A 25 -6.88 22.40 24.86
C MET A 25 -6.84 21.70 23.50
N ASP A 26 -7.97 21.55 22.83
CA ASP A 26 -8.04 20.99 21.47
C ASP A 26 -7.26 21.83 20.46
N LYS A 27 -7.36 23.16 20.58
CA LYS A 27 -6.60 24.11 19.73
C LYS A 27 -5.10 24.02 19.97
N ILE A 28 -4.65 23.85 21.23
CA ILE A 28 -3.23 23.68 21.57
C ILE A 28 -2.67 22.35 21.02
N VAL A 29 -3.43 21.27 21.17
CA VAL A 29 -3.06 19.96 20.63
C VAL A 29 -2.96 20.01 19.11
N GLU A 30 -3.94 20.64 18.46
CA GLU A 30 -3.97 20.81 17.00
C GLU A 30 -2.79 21.71 16.51
N TRP A 31 -2.49 22.78 17.21
CA TRP A 31 -1.34 23.64 16.87
C TRP A 31 0.01 22.92 16.99
N ARG A 32 0.23 22.12 18.05
CA ARG A 32 1.42 21.27 18.19
C ARG A 32 1.55 20.26 17.06
N ARG A 33 0.42 19.69 16.64
CA ARG A 33 0.35 18.77 15.53
C ARG A 33 0.69 19.46 14.20
N LEU A 34 0.09 20.60 13.91
CA LEU A 34 0.40 21.41 12.72
C LEU A 34 1.87 21.81 12.67
N ARG A 35 2.46 22.21 13.81
CA ARG A 35 3.91 22.48 13.88
C ARG A 35 4.76 21.25 13.53
N ARG A 36 4.39 20.08 14.00
CA ARG A 36 5.09 18.83 13.64
C ARG A 36 4.98 18.52 12.16
N LEU A 37 3.79 18.64 11.59
CA LEU A 37 3.56 18.43 10.16
C LEU A 37 4.36 19.45 9.33
N PHE A 38 4.39 20.69 9.75
CA PHE A 38 5.18 21.73 9.10
C PHE A 38 6.68 21.41 9.15
N ALA A 39 7.21 21.02 10.31
CA ALA A 39 8.62 20.65 10.46
C ALA A 39 8.99 19.43 9.58
N ILE A 40 8.08 18.43 9.49
CA ILE A 40 8.26 17.28 8.60
C ILE A 40 8.30 17.75 7.14
N ASN A 41 7.41 18.65 6.74
CA ASN A 41 7.36 19.17 5.36
C ASN A 41 8.63 19.97 5.01
N VAL A 42 9.13 20.79 5.94
CA VAL A 42 10.41 21.51 5.77
C VAL A 42 11.55 20.51 5.56
N GLY A 43 11.67 19.51 6.43
CA GLY A 43 12.72 18.49 6.30
C GLY A 43 12.61 17.67 4.99
N LEU A 44 11.39 17.45 4.48
CA LEU A 44 11.20 16.83 3.18
C LEU A 44 11.67 17.72 2.03
N LYS A 45 11.37 19.01 2.09
CA LYS A 45 11.86 20.01 1.11
C LYS A 45 13.38 20.07 1.09
N GLU A 46 14.01 20.21 2.25
CA GLU A 46 15.48 20.23 2.37
C GLU A 46 16.12 18.95 1.79
N LEU A 47 15.49 17.80 1.97
CA LEU A 47 15.98 16.53 1.44
C LEU A 47 15.77 16.40 -0.07
N LEU A 48 14.59 16.76 -0.60
CA LEU A 48 14.23 16.45 -1.98
C LEU A 48 14.63 17.51 -2.99
N LEU A 49 14.66 18.80 -2.61
CA LEU A 49 14.99 19.88 -3.54
C LEU A 49 16.37 19.73 -4.20
N PRO A 50 17.46 19.35 -3.50
CA PRO A 50 18.75 19.14 -4.14
C PRO A 50 18.71 18.03 -5.19
N HIS A 51 17.95 16.95 -4.94
CA HIS A 51 17.80 15.85 -5.90
C HIS A 51 16.99 16.25 -7.14
N ILE A 52 15.91 17.03 -6.94
CA ILE A 52 15.11 17.60 -8.04
C ILE A 52 15.97 18.52 -8.91
N ALA A 53 16.74 19.42 -8.28
CA ALA A 53 17.63 20.34 -8.99
C ALA A 53 18.71 19.59 -9.77
N ALA A 54 19.41 18.65 -9.16
CA ALA A 54 20.42 17.84 -9.80
C ALA A 54 19.85 17.04 -11.00
N ARG A 55 18.64 16.47 -10.86
CA ARG A 55 18.00 15.73 -11.95
C ARG A 55 17.56 16.65 -13.08
N ARG A 56 17.04 17.86 -12.78
CA ARG A 56 16.68 18.86 -13.78
C ARG A 56 17.89 19.25 -14.64
N MET A 57 19.05 19.47 -14.03
CA MET A 57 20.30 19.75 -14.74
C MET A 57 20.74 18.55 -15.59
N ALA A 58 20.61 17.33 -15.07
CA ALA A 58 20.98 16.12 -15.79
C ALA A 58 20.12 15.87 -17.05
N VAL A 59 18.82 16.20 -16.99
CA VAL A 59 17.90 16.06 -18.15
C VAL A 59 18.19 17.13 -19.22
N GLN A 60 18.67 18.30 -18.83
CA GLN A 60 19.05 19.38 -19.78
C GLN A 60 20.40 19.13 -20.48
N SER A 61 21.24 18.23 -19.96
CA SER A 61 22.50 17.87 -20.57
C SER A 61 22.30 16.75 -21.59
N PRO A 62 22.82 16.87 -22.84
CA PRO A 62 22.75 15.81 -23.82
C PRO A 62 23.62 14.62 -23.36
N ARG A 63 23.01 13.63 -22.76
CA ARG A 63 23.63 12.31 -22.54
C ARG A 63 23.10 11.35 -23.60
N PRO A 64 23.93 10.37 -24.07
CA PRO A 64 23.41 9.28 -24.88
C PRO A 64 22.21 8.68 -24.15
N HIS A 65 21.12 8.46 -24.86
CA HIS A 65 19.92 7.84 -24.33
C HIS A 65 20.31 6.55 -23.61
N ASP A 66 19.89 6.41 -22.35
CA ASP A 66 19.86 5.12 -21.67
C ASP A 66 19.09 4.15 -22.57
N GLU A 67 19.78 3.17 -23.13
CA GLU A 67 19.24 2.22 -24.12
C GLU A 67 18.08 1.36 -23.58
N GLY A 68 17.68 1.56 -22.33
CA GLY A 68 16.58 0.84 -21.66
C GLY A 68 15.21 1.53 -21.65
N GLY A 69 15.06 2.76 -22.19
CA GLY A 69 13.77 3.44 -22.35
C GLY A 69 12.95 3.75 -21.10
N ARG A 70 13.47 3.52 -19.89
CA ARG A 70 12.76 3.73 -18.63
C ARG A 70 12.97 5.15 -18.12
N ARG A 71 11.92 5.94 -18.17
CA ARG A 71 11.94 7.32 -17.70
C ARG A 71 11.65 7.36 -16.18
N PRO A 72 12.53 7.98 -15.35
CA PRO A 72 12.25 8.17 -13.93
C PRO A 72 10.98 8.99 -13.69
N TYR A 73 10.25 8.68 -12.61
CA TYR A 73 9.01 9.40 -12.26
C TYR A 73 9.21 10.92 -12.15
N VAL A 74 10.31 11.37 -11.55
CA VAL A 74 10.61 12.80 -11.40
C VAL A 74 10.72 13.52 -12.74
N ASP A 75 11.19 12.85 -13.81
CA ASP A 75 11.29 13.43 -15.14
C ASP A 75 9.92 13.70 -15.76
N SER A 76 8.93 12.85 -15.48
CA SER A 76 7.56 13.07 -15.94
C SER A 76 6.93 14.31 -15.29
N LEU A 77 7.37 14.69 -14.10
CA LEU A 77 6.89 15.89 -13.40
C LEU A 77 7.40 17.18 -14.05
N PHE A 78 8.57 17.17 -14.71
CA PHE A 78 9.08 18.36 -15.42
C PHE A 78 8.22 18.72 -16.65
N ASP A 79 7.55 17.75 -17.23
CA ASP A 79 6.68 17.98 -18.40
C ASP A 79 5.23 18.25 -18.00
N LEU A 80 4.87 17.99 -16.77
CA LEU A 80 3.49 18.18 -16.30
C LEU A 80 3.13 19.67 -16.32
N ARG A 81 1.95 19.96 -16.86
CA ARG A 81 1.39 21.31 -16.93
C ARG A 81 0.07 21.37 -16.18
N VAL A 82 -0.03 22.27 -15.24
CA VAL A 82 -1.22 22.51 -14.42
C VAL A 82 -1.90 23.82 -14.80
N PRO A 83 -3.20 24.00 -14.54
CA PRO A 83 -3.87 25.29 -14.76
C PRO A 83 -3.15 26.42 -14.00
N ASN A 84 -3.10 27.60 -14.61
CA ASN A 84 -2.50 28.77 -13.97
C ASN A 84 -3.57 29.46 -13.12
N GLU A 85 -3.35 29.52 -11.80
CA GLU A 85 -4.29 30.17 -10.87
C GLU A 85 -4.39 31.67 -11.19
N GLY A 86 -5.61 32.14 -11.49
CA GLY A 86 -5.89 33.55 -11.76
C GLY A 86 -5.49 34.07 -13.14
N ALA A 87 -5.00 33.23 -14.05
CA ALA A 87 -4.64 33.62 -15.42
C ALA A 87 -5.01 32.51 -16.42
N ALA A 88 -5.23 32.91 -17.67
CA ALA A 88 -5.44 31.93 -18.75
C ALA A 88 -4.15 31.15 -19.02
N GLY A 89 -4.31 29.84 -19.34
CA GLY A 89 -3.20 28.97 -19.76
C GLY A 89 -2.76 27.96 -18.70
N ARG A 90 -1.63 27.30 -19.00
CA ARG A 90 -1.04 26.25 -18.16
C ARG A 90 0.42 26.61 -17.81
N ARG A 91 0.86 26.27 -16.63
CA ARG A 91 2.22 26.46 -16.16
C ARG A 91 2.90 25.13 -15.77
N ALA A 92 4.21 25.16 -15.70
CA ALA A 92 4.98 24.06 -15.11
C ALA A 92 4.71 23.98 -13.59
N LEU A 93 4.99 22.81 -13.03
CA LEU A 93 4.96 22.61 -11.57
C LEU A 93 6.03 23.48 -10.89
N ARG A 94 5.68 24.08 -9.75
CA ARG A 94 6.63 24.68 -8.83
C ARG A 94 7.39 23.58 -8.07
N ASP A 95 8.53 23.93 -7.51
CA ASP A 95 9.38 22.99 -6.79
C ASP A 95 8.69 22.42 -5.54
N ASP A 96 7.88 23.23 -4.83
CA ASP A 96 7.09 22.76 -3.69
C ASP A 96 5.97 21.79 -4.09
N GLU A 97 5.35 21.99 -5.25
CA GLU A 97 4.35 21.05 -5.81
C GLU A 97 5.01 19.73 -6.20
N MET A 98 6.20 19.76 -6.78
CA MET A 98 6.98 18.56 -7.10
C MET A 98 7.37 17.79 -5.84
N VAL A 99 7.82 18.47 -4.79
CA VAL A 99 8.13 17.85 -3.50
C VAL A 99 6.89 17.15 -2.93
N ASN A 100 5.73 17.79 -2.99
CA ASN A 100 4.48 17.19 -2.51
C ASN A 100 4.12 15.92 -3.29
N LEU A 101 4.14 15.96 -4.62
CA LEU A 101 3.84 14.79 -5.48
C LEU A 101 4.82 13.63 -5.25
N ILE A 102 6.13 13.93 -5.13
CA ILE A 102 7.14 12.90 -4.82
C ILE A 102 6.90 12.33 -3.42
N THR A 103 6.55 13.16 -2.45
CA THR A 103 6.27 12.73 -1.08
C THR A 103 5.04 11.85 -1.00
N GLU A 104 3.95 12.20 -1.69
CA GLU A 104 2.74 11.39 -1.79
C GLU A 104 3.05 10.03 -2.40
N PHE A 105 3.80 10.01 -3.51
CA PHE A 105 4.21 8.77 -4.18
C PHE A 105 5.03 7.86 -3.26
N LEU A 106 6.07 8.40 -2.60
CA LEU A 106 6.92 7.65 -1.69
C LEU A 106 6.18 7.22 -0.43
N GLY A 107 5.37 8.13 0.14
CA GLY A 107 4.61 7.90 1.36
C GLY A 107 3.57 6.80 1.20
N ALA A 108 2.75 6.88 0.15
CA ALA A 108 1.70 5.90 -0.12
C ALA A 108 2.28 4.54 -0.55
N GLY A 109 3.34 4.54 -1.37
CA GLY A 109 3.89 3.32 -1.97
C GLY A 109 4.85 2.52 -1.07
N THR A 110 5.37 3.11 0.01
CA THR A 110 6.38 2.41 0.84
C THR A 110 5.75 1.66 2.00
N GLY A 111 5.03 2.35 2.88
CA GLY A 111 4.56 1.73 4.13
C GLY A 111 3.53 0.63 3.92
N THR A 112 2.67 0.79 2.93
CA THR A 112 1.66 -0.23 2.57
C THR A 112 2.29 -1.50 2.03
N VAL A 113 3.28 -1.38 1.14
CA VAL A 113 4.02 -2.54 0.61
C VAL A 113 4.82 -3.21 1.70
N VAL A 114 5.51 -2.44 2.57
CA VAL A 114 6.27 -3.00 3.70
C VAL A 114 5.36 -3.78 4.66
N ALA A 115 4.19 -3.25 5.00
CA ALA A 115 3.23 -3.95 5.85
C ALA A 115 2.77 -5.28 5.22
N CYS A 116 2.43 -5.28 3.92
CA CYS A 116 2.08 -6.52 3.20
C CYS A 116 3.24 -7.52 3.20
N MET A 117 4.47 -7.07 2.95
CA MET A 117 5.65 -7.92 2.94
C MET A 117 5.93 -8.54 4.30
N GLU A 118 5.76 -7.78 5.38
CA GLU A 118 5.95 -8.27 6.75
C GLU A 118 4.92 -9.36 7.06
N TRP A 119 3.64 -9.16 6.73
CA TRP A 119 2.57 -10.16 6.91
C TRP A 119 2.79 -11.40 6.05
N ALA A 120 3.18 -11.24 4.77
CA ALA A 120 3.50 -12.38 3.90
C ALA A 120 4.62 -13.23 4.49
N LEU A 121 5.71 -12.58 4.92
CA LEU A 121 6.84 -13.28 5.53
C LEU A 121 6.46 -13.92 6.88
N ALA A 122 5.62 -13.28 7.68
CA ALA A 122 5.13 -13.84 8.93
C ALA A 122 4.38 -15.17 8.70
N HIS A 123 3.47 -15.20 7.75
CA HIS A 123 2.76 -16.43 7.39
C HIS A 123 3.65 -17.49 6.74
N ILE A 124 4.65 -17.10 5.95
CA ILE A 124 5.62 -18.02 5.35
C ILE A 124 6.50 -18.67 6.43
N VAL A 125 6.89 -17.91 7.46
CA VAL A 125 7.65 -18.43 8.61
C VAL A 125 6.78 -19.36 9.47
N ASP A 126 5.52 -19.00 9.68
CA ASP A 126 4.56 -19.77 10.48
C ASP A 126 4.13 -21.08 9.78
N LYS A 127 4.09 -21.09 8.43
CA LYS A 127 3.64 -22.21 7.60
C LYS A 127 4.74 -22.71 6.65
N PRO A 128 5.66 -23.59 7.09
CA PRO A 128 6.79 -24.05 6.26
C PRO A 128 6.38 -24.66 4.92
N GLY A 129 5.21 -25.31 4.83
CA GLY A 129 4.69 -25.87 3.57
C GLY A 129 4.35 -24.79 2.52
N VAL A 130 3.95 -23.59 2.95
CA VAL A 130 3.77 -22.46 2.04
C VAL A 130 5.12 -21.98 1.49
N GLN A 131 6.13 -21.91 2.35
CA GLN A 131 7.49 -21.55 1.93
C GLN A 131 8.05 -22.54 0.92
N GLU A 132 7.88 -23.84 1.17
CA GLU A 132 8.38 -24.91 0.29
C GLU A 132 7.76 -24.83 -1.12
N LYS A 133 6.43 -24.73 -1.21
CA LYS A 133 5.72 -24.57 -2.49
C LYS A 133 6.17 -23.32 -3.24
N LEU A 134 6.27 -22.20 -2.52
CA LEU A 134 6.69 -20.93 -3.11
C LEU A 134 8.13 -20.99 -3.62
N ARG A 135 9.02 -21.68 -2.90
CA ARG A 135 10.42 -21.89 -3.30
C ARG A 135 10.51 -22.74 -4.56
N GLY A 136 9.75 -23.84 -4.65
CA GLY A 136 9.69 -24.66 -5.86
C GLY A 136 9.37 -23.81 -7.09
N GLU A 137 8.32 -23.00 -7.02
CA GLU A 137 7.91 -22.15 -8.14
C GLU A 137 8.96 -21.06 -8.50
N VAL A 138 9.60 -20.47 -7.48
CA VAL A 138 10.60 -19.39 -7.67
C VAL A 138 11.93 -19.95 -8.21
N ASP A 139 12.32 -21.16 -7.82
CA ASP A 139 13.58 -21.77 -8.27
C ASP A 139 13.48 -22.23 -9.73
N ASP A 140 12.31 -22.71 -10.18
CA ASP A 140 12.05 -23.12 -11.54
C ASP A 140 11.84 -21.95 -12.51
N GLY A 141 11.57 -20.75 -11.99
CA GLY A 141 11.22 -19.57 -12.78
C GLY A 141 12.39 -18.64 -13.09
N GLU A 142 12.46 -18.13 -14.35
CA GLU A 142 13.27 -16.96 -14.66
C GLU A 142 12.73 -15.71 -13.94
N VAL A 143 13.62 -14.83 -13.46
CA VAL A 143 13.24 -13.59 -12.78
C VAL A 143 12.35 -12.69 -13.66
N SER A 144 12.55 -12.74 -14.99
CA SER A 144 11.72 -12.04 -15.96
C SER A 144 10.26 -12.52 -15.99
N ARG A 145 10.00 -13.74 -15.56
CA ARG A 145 8.65 -14.35 -15.46
C ARG A 145 7.94 -14.07 -14.14
N VAL A 146 8.61 -13.49 -13.14
CA VAL A 146 8.05 -13.21 -11.79
C VAL A 146 6.73 -12.45 -11.84
N VAL A 147 6.57 -11.59 -12.84
CA VAL A 147 5.38 -10.74 -12.96
C VAL A 147 4.18 -11.50 -13.55
N ALA A 148 4.40 -12.43 -14.50
CA ALA A 148 3.31 -13.01 -15.31
C ALA A 148 3.13 -14.53 -15.14
N GLY A 149 4.11 -15.26 -14.59
CA GLY A 149 4.18 -16.71 -14.71
C GLY A 149 4.32 -17.49 -13.39
N MET A 150 4.03 -16.88 -12.23
CA MET A 150 4.14 -17.53 -10.92
C MET A 150 2.78 -17.49 -10.20
N PRO A 151 1.89 -18.45 -10.47
CA PRO A 151 0.54 -18.46 -9.91
C PRO A 151 0.52 -18.62 -8.38
N TYR A 152 1.40 -19.43 -7.80
CA TYR A 152 1.45 -19.60 -6.35
C TYR A 152 1.98 -18.36 -5.63
N LEU A 153 3.00 -17.73 -6.16
CA LEU A 153 3.49 -16.42 -5.67
C LEU A 153 2.38 -15.36 -5.74
N HIS A 154 1.62 -15.32 -6.81
CA HIS A 154 0.49 -14.41 -6.94
C HIS A 154 -0.59 -14.72 -5.90
N ALA A 155 -0.91 -15.98 -5.70
CA ALA A 155 -1.86 -16.46 -4.69
C ALA A 155 -1.43 -16.07 -3.26
N VAL A 156 -0.15 -16.22 -2.91
CA VAL A 156 0.41 -15.78 -1.61
C VAL A 156 0.21 -14.28 -1.40
N VAL A 157 0.46 -13.46 -2.43
CA VAL A 157 0.25 -12.00 -2.34
C VAL A 157 -1.24 -11.67 -2.19
N LEU A 158 -2.13 -12.32 -2.93
CA LEU A 158 -3.58 -12.10 -2.82
C LEU A 158 -4.12 -12.53 -1.46
N GLU A 159 -3.68 -13.67 -0.93
CA GLU A 159 -4.09 -14.14 0.40
C GLU A 159 -3.61 -13.20 1.51
N THR A 160 -2.40 -12.67 1.38
CA THR A 160 -1.90 -11.65 2.31
C THR A 160 -2.78 -10.39 2.28
N LEU A 161 -3.13 -9.92 1.10
CA LEU A 161 -4.00 -8.74 0.92
C LEU A 161 -5.44 -8.99 1.39
N ARG A 162 -5.94 -10.22 1.28
CA ARG A 162 -7.24 -10.62 1.79
C ARG A 162 -7.29 -10.54 3.31
N MET A 163 -6.32 -11.16 3.98
CA MET A 163 -6.29 -11.26 5.44
C MET A 163 -5.83 -9.97 6.12
N HIS A 164 -4.83 -9.30 5.55
CA HIS A 164 -4.16 -8.15 6.13
C HIS A 164 -4.09 -6.98 5.14
N PRO A 165 -5.24 -6.45 4.68
CA PRO A 165 -5.23 -5.26 3.83
C PRO A 165 -4.58 -4.11 4.61
N PRO A 166 -3.58 -3.40 4.05
CA PRO A 166 -2.90 -2.32 4.77
C PRO A 166 -3.82 -1.24 5.30
N LEU A 167 -4.92 -0.97 4.57
CA LEU A 167 -6.00 -0.08 4.99
C LEU A 167 -7.25 -0.93 5.22
N PRO A 168 -7.56 -1.29 6.48
CA PRO A 168 -8.69 -2.17 6.78
C PRO A 168 -10.04 -1.49 6.60
N VAL A 169 -10.07 -0.16 6.58
CA VAL A 169 -11.28 0.65 6.42
C VAL A 169 -11.04 1.73 5.36
N ILE A 170 -11.97 1.88 4.45
CA ILE A 170 -11.96 2.93 3.42
C ILE A 170 -13.11 3.89 3.69
N PRO A 171 -12.85 5.12 4.18
CA PRO A 171 -13.88 6.12 4.41
C PRO A 171 -14.30 6.79 3.10
N ARG A 172 -15.59 7.10 2.99
CA ARG A 172 -16.15 7.97 1.94
C ARG A 172 -16.99 9.06 2.59
N HIS A 173 -16.65 10.28 2.29
CA HIS A 173 -17.44 11.44 2.70
C HIS A 173 -18.67 11.56 1.78
N VAL A 174 -19.84 11.73 2.36
CA VAL A 174 -21.10 11.95 1.67
C VAL A 174 -21.63 13.30 2.12
N HIS A 175 -21.83 14.20 1.15
CA HIS A 175 -22.38 15.51 1.42
C HIS A 175 -23.89 15.44 1.69
N ALA A 176 -24.39 16.35 2.50
CA ALA A 176 -25.81 16.40 2.89
C ALA A 176 -26.77 16.59 1.70
N ASP A 177 -26.28 17.17 0.59
CA ASP A 177 -27.02 17.38 -0.66
C ASP A 177 -27.00 16.17 -1.61
N ALA A 178 -26.26 15.11 -1.25
CA ALA A 178 -26.23 13.89 -2.05
C ALA A 178 -27.58 13.17 -2.00
N VAL A 179 -28.36 13.30 -3.05
CA VAL A 179 -29.66 12.67 -3.17
C VAL A 179 -29.51 11.21 -3.59
N GLY A 180 -30.23 10.32 -2.90
CA GLY A 180 -30.42 8.94 -3.38
C GLY A 180 -29.26 7.99 -3.07
N VAL A 181 -28.57 8.17 -1.95
CA VAL A 181 -27.57 7.20 -1.50
C VAL A 181 -28.28 5.89 -1.11
N LEU A 182 -28.06 4.84 -1.90
CA LEU A 182 -28.52 3.49 -1.59
C LEU A 182 -27.42 2.72 -0.86
N VAL A 183 -27.68 2.28 0.36
CA VAL A 183 -26.81 1.38 1.11
C VAL A 183 -27.55 0.05 1.28
N GLY A 184 -26.97 -1.03 0.70
CA GLY A 184 -27.58 -2.36 0.77
C GLY A 184 -28.98 -2.45 0.14
N GLY A 185 -29.30 -1.60 -0.85
CA GLY A 185 -30.62 -1.55 -1.46
C GLY A 185 -31.67 -0.74 -0.68
N MET A 186 -31.32 -0.22 0.49
CA MET A 186 -32.17 0.66 1.27
C MET A 186 -31.88 2.13 0.96
N SER A 187 -32.93 2.91 0.67
CA SER A 187 -32.82 4.36 0.58
C SER A 187 -32.50 4.91 1.98
N MET A 188 -31.34 5.51 2.14
CA MET A 188 -31.02 6.25 3.36
C MET A 188 -31.80 7.58 3.32
N PRO A 189 -32.52 7.95 4.39
CA PRO A 189 -33.06 9.30 4.47
C PRO A 189 -31.92 10.30 4.39
N PRO A 190 -32.07 11.46 3.76
CA PRO A 190 -31.06 12.49 3.71
C PRO A 190 -30.67 12.83 5.15
N PRO A 191 -29.37 12.71 5.50
CA PRO A 191 -28.92 13.04 6.84
C PRO A 191 -29.06 14.54 7.09
N ALA A 192 -29.19 14.93 8.34
CA ALA A 192 -29.23 16.34 8.74
C ALA A 192 -27.92 17.10 8.48
N GLY A 193 -26.90 16.46 7.90
CA GLY A 193 -25.58 17.01 7.58
C GLY A 193 -24.69 15.99 6.88
N ASP A 194 -23.46 16.39 6.60
CA ASP A 194 -22.45 15.53 6.00
C ASP A 194 -22.10 14.32 6.90
N PHE A 195 -21.84 13.18 6.31
CA PHE A 195 -21.49 11.96 7.04
C PHE A 195 -20.43 11.14 6.30
N TYR A 196 -19.86 10.15 7.01
CA TYR A 196 -18.90 9.21 6.44
C TYR A 196 -19.50 7.81 6.36
N VAL A 197 -19.34 7.17 5.21
CA VAL A 197 -19.55 5.73 5.03
C VAL A 197 -18.19 5.04 5.10
N ASN A 198 -18.04 4.09 6.01
CA ASN A 198 -16.85 3.30 6.19
C ASN A 198 -17.04 1.91 5.58
N PHE A 199 -16.24 1.58 4.55
CA PHE A 199 -16.20 0.24 4.00
C PHE A 199 -15.15 -0.57 4.76
N SER A 200 -15.59 -1.62 5.47
CA SER A 200 -14.69 -2.50 6.21
C SER A 200 -14.07 -3.53 5.28
N VAL A 201 -12.92 -3.20 4.72
CA VAL A 201 -12.17 -4.07 3.79
C VAL A 201 -11.61 -5.29 4.52
N GLY A 202 -11.22 -5.12 5.78
CA GLY A 202 -10.74 -6.20 6.63
C GLY A 202 -11.79 -7.27 6.86
N ASP A 203 -13.01 -6.85 7.22
CA ASP A 203 -14.13 -7.79 7.47
C ASP A 203 -14.58 -8.49 6.17
N MET A 204 -14.60 -7.75 5.05
CA MET A 204 -14.90 -8.36 3.73
C MET A 204 -13.96 -9.51 3.39
N GLY A 205 -12.66 -9.34 3.66
CA GLY A 205 -11.66 -10.38 3.46
C GLY A 205 -11.81 -11.59 4.39
N ARG A 206 -12.58 -11.46 5.48
CA ARG A 206 -12.79 -12.51 6.49
C ARG A 206 -14.26 -12.96 6.62
N ASP A 207 -15.13 -12.56 5.70
CA ASP A 207 -16.54 -12.95 5.73
C ASP A 207 -16.68 -14.46 5.44
N SER A 208 -17.12 -15.24 6.44
CA SER A 208 -17.33 -16.68 6.34
C SER A 208 -18.44 -17.09 5.36
N LYS A 209 -19.31 -16.16 4.93
CA LYS A 209 -20.29 -16.39 3.87
C LYS A 209 -19.66 -16.42 2.49
N ILE A 210 -18.46 -15.87 2.34
CA ILE A 210 -17.75 -15.73 1.06
C ILE A 210 -16.51 -16.65 1.04
N TRP A 211 -15.78 -16.74 2.15
CA TRP A 211 -14.51 -17.43 2.26
C TRP A 211 -14.62 -18.62 3.19
N SER A 212 -14.29 -19.82 2.74
CA SER A 212 -14.16 -20.98 3.60
C SER A 212 -12.94 -20.80 4.52
N GLU A 213 -13.09 -21.12 5.81
CA GLU A 213 -12.01 -20.99 6.79
C GLU A 213 -11.30 -19.64 6.67
N PRO A 214 -12.02 -18.50 6.85
CA PRO A 214 -11.56 -17.15 6.51
C PRO A 214 -10.32 -16.70 7.29
N ASP A 215 -10.08 -17.27 8.47
CA ASP A 215 -8.95 -16.95 9.34
C ASP A 215 -7.71 -17.81 9.06
N GLU A 216 -7.83 -18.78 8.16
CA GLU A 216 -6.68 -19.55 7.70
C GLU A 216 -5.97 -18.89 6.52
N PHE A 217 -4.65 -18.77 6.63
CA PHE A 217 -3.80 -18.36 5.52
C PHE A 217 -3.61 -19.54 4.56
N ARG A 218 -4.33 -19.51 3.44
CA ARG A 218 -4.37 -20.60 2.45
C ARG A 218 -4.30 -20.03 1.03
N PRO A 219 -3.09 -19.85 0.49
CA PRO A 219 -2.90 -19.31 -0.85
C PRO A 219 -3.64 -20.10 -1.95
N GLU A 220 -3.79 -21.40 -1.76
CA GLU A 220 -4.45 -22.32 -2.69
C GLU A 220 -5.88 -21.91 -3.06
N ARG A 221 -6.52 -21.08 -2.21
CA ARG A 221 -7.86 -20.56 -2.53
C ARG A 221 -7.90 -19.70 -3.79
N PHE A 222 -6.79 -19.07 -4.16
CA PHE A 222 -6.66 -18.26 -5.36
C PHE A 222 -6.15 -19.02 -6.59
N LEU A 223 -5.93 -20.32 -6.47
CA LEU A 223 -5.61 -21.19 -7.59
C LEU A 223 -6.90 -21.75 -8.22
N ALA A 224 -6.76 -22.36 -9.41
CA ALA A 224 -7.88 -22.96 -10.13
C ALA A 224 -8.69 -23.92 -9.25
N GLY A 225 -10.00 -23.75 -9.18
CA GLY A 225 -10.92 -24.55 -8.38
C GLY A 225 -11.01 -24.18 -6.90
N GLY A 226 -10.24 -23.20 -6.43
CA GLY A 226 -10.36 -22.65 -5.07
C GLY A 226 -11.52 -21.66 -4.92
N ASP A 227 -11.90 -21.37 -3.68
CA ASP A 227 -12.99 -20.42 -3.38
C ASP A 227 -12.65 -18.97 -3.74
N GLY A 228 -11.40 -18.64 -4.04
CA GLY A 228 -10.90 -17.37 -4.55
C GLY A 228 -10.53 -17.39 -6.03
N ASP A 229 -10.82 -18.46 -6.76
CA ASP A 229 -10.50 -18.55 -8.19
C ASP A 229 -11.13 -17.39 -8.98
N GLY A 230 -10.31 -16.75 -9.81
CA GLY A 230 -10.69 -15.57 -10.58
C GLY A 230 -10.84 -14.26 -9.77
N VAL A 231 -10.63 -14.28 -8.45
CA VAL A 231 -10.62 -13.06 -7.63
C VAL A 231 -9.27 -12.37 -7.74
N GLY A 232 -9.29 -11.11 -8.19
CA GLY A 232 -8.09 -10.27 -8.32
C GLY A 232 -7.95 -9.22 -7.21
N PRO A 233 -6.89 -8.40 -7.27
CA PRO A 233 -6.63 -7.34 -6.30
C PRO A 233 -7.63 -6.18 -6.39
N LEU A 234 -8.33 -6.05 -7.51
CA LEU A 234 -9.42 -5.11 -7.73
C LEU A 234 -10.76 -5.85 -7.74
N PRO A 235 -11.83 -5.21 -7.27
CA PRO A 235 -13.15 -5.83 -7.27
C PRO A 235 -13.60 -6.15 -8.70
N GLY A 236 -14.14 -7.34 -8.88
CA GLY A 236 -14.75 -7.76 -10.14
C GLY A 236 -16.08 -7.06 -10.41
N PRO A 237 -16.59 -7.11 -11.67
CA PRO A 237 -17.82 -6.43 -12.06
C PRO A 237 -19.09 -7.06 -11.48
N LYS A 238 -19.05 -8.34 -11.11
CA LYS A 238 -20.24 -9.08 -10.65
C LYS A 238 -20.38 -9.14 -9.13
N GLN A 239 -19.27 -9.29 -8.42
CA GLN A 239 -19.25 -9.46 -6.97
C GLN A 239 -17.97 -8.89 -6.38
N ILE A 240 -18.11 -8.08 -5.34
CA ILE A 240 -16.98 -7.58 -4.57
C ILE A 240 -16.73 -8.56 -3.43
N ARG A 241 -15.75 -9.44 -3.58
CA ARG A 241 -15.34 -10.43 -2.55
C ARG A 241 -14.22 -9.90 -1.66
N MET A 242 -13.33 -9.09 -2.21
CA MET A 242 -12.34 -8.28 -1.50
C MET A 242 -12.02 -7.01 -2.29
N MET A 243 -11.55 -5.96 -1.64
CA MET A 243 -11.11 -4.73 -2.32
C MET A 243 -9.93 -4.05 -1.60
N PRO A 244 -8.78 -4.71 -1.50
CA PRO A 244 -7.62 -4.19 -0.76
C PRO A 244 -7.07 -2.90 -1.34
N PHE A 245 -7.33 -2.60 -2.60
CA PHE A 245 -6.97 -1.37 -3.29
C PHE A 245 -8.14 -0.41 -3.52
N GLY A 246 -9.28 -0.66 -2.88
CA GLY A 246 -10.49 0.14 -3.06
C GLY A 246 -11.21 -0.12 -4.37
N ALA A 247 -12.19 0.73 -4.67
CA ALA A 247 -13.05 0.62 -5.84
C ALA A 247 -13.45 2.00 -6.38
N GLY A 248 -13.99 2.03 -7.65
CA GLY A 248 -14.50 3.23 -8.31
C GLY A 248 -13.41 4.24 -8.65
N HIS A 249 -13.78 5.51 -8.81
CA HIS A 249 -12.88 6.58 -9.25
C HIS A 249 -11.75 6.89 -8.27
N ARG A 250 -11.81 6.40 -7.03
CA ARG A 250 -10.82 6.60 -5.97
C ARG A 250 -10.08 5.32 -5.61
N PHE A 251 -10.05 4.32 -6.51
CA PHE A 251 -9.19 3.15 -6.31
C PHE A 251 -7.70 3.54 -6.31
N CYS A 252 -6.88 2.69 -5.75
CA CYS A 252 -5.44 2.95 -5.63
C CYS A 252 -4.77 3.05 -7.02
N PRO A 253 -4.12 4.17 -7.37
CA PRO A 253 -3.43 4.29 -8.65
C PRO A 253 -2.16 3.43 -8.73
N GLY A 254 -1.62 2.99 -7.58
CA GLY A 254 -0.40 2.20 -7.47
C GLY A 254 -0.58 0.68 -7.52
N VAL A 255 -1.77 0.15 -7.86
CA VAL A 255 -2.04 -1.31 -7.84
C VAL A 255 -1.02 -2.09 -8.63
N GLY A 256 -0.77 -1.72 -9.88
CA GLY A 256 0.18 -2.41 -10.75
C GLY A 256 1.58 -2.45 -10.15
N MET A 257 2.08 -1.29 -9.68
CA MET A 257 3.40 -1.18 -9.06
C MET A 257 3.48 -1.96 -7.74
N ALA A 258 2.45 -1.89 -6.89
CA ALA A 258 2.41 -2.62 -5.63
C ALA A 258 2.46 -4.13 -5.86
N MET A 259 1.65 -4.66 -6.78
CA MET A 259 1.62 -6.08 -7.11
C MET A 259 2.96 -6.58 -7.68
N VAL A 260 3.59 -5.79 -8.55
CA VAL A 260 4.92 -6.11 -9.09
C VAL A 260 5.97 -6.10 -7.99
N ASN A 261 6.02 -5.05 -7.18
CA ASN A 261 7.00 -4.92 -6.10
C ASN A 261 6.87 -6.05 -5.07
N MET A 262 5.66 -6.36 -4.61
CA MET A 262 5.43 -7.44 -3.65
C MET A 262 5.90 -8.79 -4.21
N LYS A 263 5.54 -9.12 -5.46
CA LYS A 263 5.97 -10.35 -6.11
C LYS A 263 7.49 -10.40 -6.29
N CYS A 264 8.10 -9.34 -6.81
CA CYS A 264 9.54 -9.31 -7.05
C CYS A 264 10.35 -9.43 -5.75
N PHE A 265 9.96 -8.68 -4.71
CA PHE A 265 10.66 -8.74 -3.43
C PHE A 265 10.48 -10.09 -2.75
N LEU A 266 9.27 -10.64 -2.74
CA LEU A 266 9.00 -11.94 -2.15
C LEU A 266 9.77 -13.06 -2.87
N ALA A 267 9.76 -13.07 -4.21
CA ALA A 267 10.52 -14.01 -5.01
C ALA A 267 12.03 -13.91 -4.75
N ALA A 268 12.58 -12.70 -4.69
CA ALA A 268 14.00 -12.49 -4.39
C ALA A 268 14.37 -13.00 -3.00
N LEU A 269 13.53 -12.73 -1.98
CA LEU A 269 13.74 -13.18 -0.61
C LEU A 269 13.66 -14.70 -0.49
N MET A 270 12.73 -15.35 -1.19
CA MET A 270 12.60 -16.81 -1.19
C MET A 270 13.72 -17.50 -1.95
N ARG A 271 14.24 -16.86 -3.00
CA ARG A 271 15.38 -17.40 -3.78
C ARG A 271 16.69 -17.35 -3.00
N GLU A 272 16.95 -16.26 -2.28
CA GLU A 272 18.23 -16.05 -1.61
C GLU A 272 18.28 -16.60 -0.18
N PHE A 273 17.12 -16.69 0.49
CA PHE A 273 17.07 -16.98 1.92
C PHE A 273 16.07 -18.07 2.27
N GLU A 274 16.38 -18.80 3.33
CA GLU A 274 15.47 -19.66 4.07
C GLU A 274 15.05 -18.97 5.36
N TRP A 275 13.77 -18.98 5.63
CA TRP A 275 13.14 -18.30 6.75
C TRP A 275 12.59 -19.33 7.73
N ALA A 276 12.87 -19.15 9.01
CA ALA A 276 12.40 -20.06 10.05
C ALA A 276 12.12 -19.28 11.34
N LEU A 277 11.37 -19.90 12.24
CA LEU A 277 11.20 -19.39 13.60
C LEU A 277 12.54 -19.26 14.31
N PRO A 278 12.72 -18.25 15.18
CA PRO A 278 13.85 -18.19 16.07
C PRO A 278 13.90 -19.44 16.98
N ILE A 279 15.09 -19.86 17.36
CA ILE A 279 15.28 -21.01 18.26
C ILE A 279 14.59 -20.71 19.60
N GLY A 280 13.76 -21.65 20.09
CA GLY A 280 13.03 -21.52 21.35
C GLY A 280 11.69 -20.78 21.27
N THR A 281 11.23 -20.39 20.06
CA THR A 281 9.90 -19.84 19.84
C THR A 281 8.95 -20.89 19.24
N GLY A 282 7.71 -20.97 19.74
CA GLY A 282 6.74 -21.97 19.29
C GLY A 282 5.96 -21.59 18.04
N ALA A 283 5.71 -20.29 17.83
CA ALA A 283 4.90 -19.77 16.72
C ALA A 283 5.22 -18.29 16.47
N VAL A 284 4.77 -17.77 15.32
CA VAL A 284 4.79 -16.32 15.04
C VAL A 284 3.62 -15.65 15.78
N ASP A 285 3.89 -14.51 16.42
CA ASP A 285 2.83 -13.67 16.99
C ASP A 285 2.13 -12.88 15.88
N LEU A 286 1.04 -13.40 15.38
CA LEU A 286 0.24 -12.79 14.30
C LEU A 286 -0.78 -11.75 14.82
N THR A 287 -0.57 -11.21 16.02
CA THR A 287 -1.46 -10.18 16.58
C THR A 287 -1.33 -8.88 15.78
N GLU A 288 -2.46 -8.36 15.33
CA GLU A 288 -2.56 -7.08 14.67
C GLU A 288 -2.48 -5.91 15.67
N MET A 289 -1.83 -4.83 15.28
CA MET A 289 -1.89 -3.58 16.01
C MET A 289 -3.11 -2.78 15.57
N ASP A 290 -3.89 -2.30 16.52
CA ASP A 290 -5.00 -1.40 16.24
C ASP A 290 -4.47 0.01 15.91
N SER A 291 -4.29 0.27 14.61
CA SER A 291 -3.78 1.52 14.08
C SER A 291 -4.38 1.81 12.70
N PHE A 292 -4.06 2.98 12.14
CA PHE A 292 -4.51 3.37 10.80
C PHE A 292 -4.08 2.37 9.72
N PHE A 293 -2.87 1.85 9.82
CA PHE A 293 -2.39 0.74 8.98
C PHE A 293 -2.44 -0.57 9.76
N LYS A 294 -2.87 -1.64 9.12
CA LYS A 294 -2.79 -3.00 9.66
C LYS A 294 -1.34 -3.48 9.63
N VAL A 295 -0.66 -3.35 10.75
CA VAL A 295 0.71 -3.81 10.97
C VAL A 295 0.75 -4.82 12.11
N MET A 296 1.80 -5.60 12.19
CA MET A 296 2.02 -6.51 13.30
C MET A 296 2.21 -5.72 14.60
N LYS A 297 1.60 -6.17 15.70
CA LYS A 297 1.78 -5.58 17.03
C LYS A 297 3.22 -5.71 17.50
N LYS A 298 3.83 -6.85 17.24
CA LYS A 298 5.26 -7.08 17.40
C LYS A 298 5.86 -7.32 16.02
N PRO A 299 6.90 -6.56 15.61
CA PRO A 299 7.57 -6.78 14.34
C PRO A 299 8.01 -8.23 14.19
N LEU A 300 7.98 -8.75 12.96
CA LEU A 300 8.43 -10.11 12.67
C LEU A 300 9.87 -10.31 13.12
N SER A 301 10.07 -11.33 13.93
CA SER A 301 11.40 -11.87 14.26
C SER A 301 11.53 -13.24 13.63
N ALA A 302 12.55 -13.43 12.79
CA ALA A 302 12.79 -14.67 12.09
C ALA A 302 14.28 -14.99 12.01
N ARG A 303 14.62 -16.26 12.01
CA ARG A 303 15.97 -16.73 11.66
C ARG A 303 16.06 -16.81 10.15
N VAL A 304 17.08 -16.17 9.59
CA VAL A 304 17.33 -16.12 8.16
C VAL A 304 18.66 -16.81 7.84
N THR A 305 18.61 -17.79 6.94
CA THR A 305 19.80 -18.52 6.49
C THR A 305 19.95 -18.33 4.99
N ARG A 306 21.13 -17.96 4.52
CA ARG A 306 21.41 -17.84 3.09
C ARG A 306 21.38 -19.21 2.44
N ARG A 307 20.63 -19.36 1.37
CA ARG A 307 20.56 -20.60 0.58
C ARG A 307 21.86 -20.78 -0.21
N ARG A 308 22.40 -21.98 -0.22
CA ARG A 308 23.46 -22.36 -1.14
C ARG A 308 22.80 -22.59 -2.51
N LYS A 309 23.28 -21.92 -3.55
CA LYS A 309 22.87 -22.24 -4.92
C LYS A 309 23.35 -23.65 -5.18
N SER A 310 22.46 -24.58 -5.50
CA SER A 310 22.84 -25.84 -6.12
C SER A 310 23.50 -25.49 -7.45
N ILE A 311 24.75 -25.88 -7.60
CA ILE A 311 25.55 -25.74 -8.82
C ILE A 311 24.99 -26.67 -9.87
#